data_13c02d951bc37794a6d28c2b2e2676f4
#
_entry.id   13c02d951bc37794a6d28c2b2e2676f4
#
_cell.length_a   1.000
_cell.length_b   1.000
_cell.length_c   1.000
_cell.angle_alpha   90.00
_cell.angle_beta   90.00
_cell.angle_gamma   90.00
#
_symmetry.space_group_name_H-M   'P 1'
#
loop_
_entity.id
_entity.type
_entity.pdbx_description
1 polymer ?
#
loop_
_entity_poly.entity_id
_entity_poly.type
_entity_poly.pdbx_seq_one_letter_code
_entity_poly.pdbx_strand_id
1 'polypeptide(L)'
;WDTHANGHATVDGLHAEIDRPIAQLVLDLEERGLLDRTLVIVASEFSRDALMEGKPGSEARDQATHKVDAITEPKHYGLHRHFTDGSSVLLFGGGVKRGFLYGKTADERPLVAVENPVSVEDLHATIFTAMGISPKTAYNVEKRPFFSTKDGHGKPVMEVFA
;
A
#
# COMPACT_ATOMS: atom_id res chain seq x y z
N TRP A 1 -1.03 -15.13 2.49
CA TRP A 1 -1.48 -13.72 2.42
C TRP A 1 -2.50 -13.47 1.31
N ASP A 2 -2.81 -14.45 0.50
CA ASP A 2 -3.87 -14.35 -0.49
C ASP A 2 -5.23 -14.72 0.15
N THR A 3 -6.10 -13.73 0.32
CA THR A 3 -7.36 -13.84 1.04
C THR A 3 -8.56 -13.60 0.12
N HIS A 4 -8.73 -14.44 -0.90
CA HIS A 4 -9.84 -14.31 -1.85
C HIS A 4 -11.21 -14.67 -1.26
N ALA A 5 -11.26 -15.51 -0.25
CA ALA A 5 -12.50 -15.89 0.43
C ALA A 5 -12.43 -15.51 1.93
N ASN A 6 -13.49 -14.91 2.46
CA ASN A 6 -13.54 -14.39 3.83
C ASN A 6 -12.38 -13.44 4.15
N GLY A 7 -11.99 -12.60 3.17
CA GLY A 7 -10.77 -11.82 3.18
C GLY A 7 -10.60 -10.96 4.41
N HIS A 8 -11.61 -10.21 4.84
CA HIS A 8 -11.49 -9.36 6.01
C HIS A 8 -11.31 -10.15 7.31
N ALA A 9 -12.04 -11.26 7.48
CA ALA A 9 -11.90 -12.11 8.67
C ALA A 9 -10.53 -12.84 8.68
N THR A 10 -10.07 -13.28 7.51
CA THR A 10 -8.78 -13.98 7.38
C THR A 10 -7.61 -13.00 7.53
N VAL A 11 -7.72 -11.81 6.96
CA VAL A 11 -6.66 -10.80 7.01
C VAL A 11 -6.44 -10.25 8.41
N ASP A 12 -7.47 -10.23 9.25
CA ASP A 12 -7.36 -9.84 10.65
C ASP A 12 -6.33 -10.72 11.39
N GLY A 13 -6.43 -12.04 11.23
CA GLY A 13 -5.44 -12.98 11.76
C GLY A 13 -4.03 -12.76 11.22
N LEU A 14 -3.91 -12.52 9.90
CA LEU A 14 -2.62 -12.26 9.27
C LEU A 14 -2.01 -10.92 9.73
N HIS A 15 -2.82 -9.89 9.90
CA HIS A 15 -2.36 -8.63 10.47
C HIS A 15 -1.85 -8.81 11.91
N ALA A 16 -2.55 -9.61 12.73
CA ALA A 16 -2.11 -9.91 14.09
C ALA A 16 -0.75 -10.63 14.13
N GLU A 17 -0.43 -11.44 13.10
CA GLU A 17 0.88 -12.11 12.99
C GLU A 17 2.03 -11.13 12.75
N ILE A 18 1.81 -10.06 11.98
CA ILE A 18 2.86 -9.11 11.59
C ILE A 18 2.90 -7.86 12.45
N ASP A 19 1.83 -7.52 13.16
CA ASP A 19 1.73 -6.29 13.95
C ASP A 19 2.88 -6.18 14.96
N ARG A 20 3.04 -7.17 15.83
CA ARG A 20 4.11 -7.20 16.82
C ARG A 20 5.51 -7.26 16.22
N PRO A 21 5.81 -8.12 15.23
CA PRO A 21 7.11 -8.12 14.58
C PRO A 21 7.48 -6.80 13.93
N ILE A 22 6.55 -6.12 13.26
CA ILE A 22 6.82 -4.80 12.67
C ILE A 22 7.07 -3.77 13.76
N ALA A 23 6.23 -3.73 14.80
CA ALA A 23 6.43 -2.83 15.93
C ALA A 23 7.80 -3.06 16.60
N GLN A 24 8.17 -4.33 16.85
CA GLN A 24 9.45 -4.66 17.44
C GLN A 24 10.63 -4.27 16.54
N LEU A 25 10.53 -4.49 15.23
CA LEU A 25 11.56 -4.07 14.28
C LEU A 25 11.80 -2.54 14.36
N VAL A 26 10.73 -1.75 14.40
CA VAL A 26 10.84 -0.29 14.48
C VAL A 26 11.47 0.13 15.80
N LEU A 27 11.07 -0.47 16.93
CA LEU A 27 11.66 -0.22 18.24
C LEU A 27 13.14 -0.59 18.30
N ASP A 28 13.52 -1.76 17.80
CA ASP A 28 14.91 -2.22 17.76
C ASP A 28 15.79 -1.28 16.92
N LEU A 29 15.26 -0.80 15.78
CA LEU A 29 15.98 0.17 14.96
C LEU A 29 16.15 1.51 15.69
N GLU A 30 15.13 1.96 16.40
CA GLU A 30 15.18 3.20 17.20
C GLU A 30 16.18 3.09 18.34
N GLU A 31 16.11 2.02 19.15
CA GLU A 31 17.02 1.77 20.26
C GLU A 31 18.49 1.68 19.83
N ARG A 32 18.74 1.16 18.63
CA ARG A 32 20.09 1.05 18.05
C ARG A 32 20.56 2.32 17.34
N GLY A 33 19.74 3.37 17.27
CA GLY A 33 20.06 4.60 16.53
C GLY A 33 20.15 4.39 15.02
N LEU A 34 19.44 3.38 14.48
CA LEU A 34 19.44 3.05 13.07
C LEU A 34 18.19 3.54 12.34
N LEU A 35 17.12 3.88 13.06
CA LEU A 35 15.82 4.22 12.45
C LEU A 35 15.92 5.44 11.54
N ASP A 36 16.72 6.45 11.89
CA ASP A 36 16.88 7.65 11.04
C ASP A 36 17.54 7.37 9.69
N ARG A 37 18.24 6.22 9.58
CA ARG A 37 18.93 5.80 8.36
C ARG A 37 18.29 4.57 7.70
N THR A 38 17.16 4.14 8.20
CA THR A 38 16.42 2.97 7.70
C THR A 38 14.98 3.35 7.46
N LEU A 39 14.56 3.35 6.20
CA LEU A 39 13.15 3.51 5.84
C LEU A 39 12.48 2.15 5.84
N VAL A 40 11.54 1.93 6.75
CA VAL A 40 10.69 0.74 6.77
C VAL A 40 9.37 1.09 6.09
N ILE A 41 8.96 0.27 5.12
CA ILE A 41 7.77 0.48 4.32
C ILE A 41 6.85 -0.72 4.48
N VAL A 42 5.59 -0.49 4.85
CA VAL A 42 4.54 -1.50 4.84
C VAL A 42 3.52 -1.11 3.78
N ALA A 43 3.43 -1.91 2.75
CA ALA A 43 2.58 -1.67 1.59
C ALA A 43 2.08 -2.97 0.99
N SER A 44 1.01 -2.88 0.23
CA SER A 44 0.55 -3.95 -0.65
C SER A 44 0.42 -3.43 -2.08
N GLU A 45 0.35 -4.35 -3.04
CA GLU A 45 0.25 -4.02 -4.47
C GLU A 45 -1.11 -3.39 -4.83
N PHE A 46 -2.14 -3.70 -4.07
CA PHE A 46 -3.49 -3.13 -4.18
C PHE A 46 -4.20 -3.24 -2.84
N SER A 47 -5.31 -2.57 -2.70
CA SER A 47 -6.24 -2.77 -1.58
C SER A 47 -7.41 -3.67 -1.99
N ARG A 48 -8.31 -3.91 -1.06
CA ARG A 48 -9.56 -4.62 -1.29
C ARG A 48 -10.73 -3.69 -0.96
N ASP A 49 -11.70 -3.58 -1.86
CA ASP A 49 -12.92 -2.87 -1.56
C ASP A 49 -13.99 -3.83 -0.97
N ALA A 50 -15.06 -3.28 -0.45
CA ALA A 50 -16.19 -4.05 0.06
C ALA A 50 -17.17 -4.47 -1.07
N LEU A 51 -16.78 -4.35 -2.34
CA LEU A 51 -17.56 -4.81 -3.47
C LEU A 51 -17.23 -6.27 -3.75
N MET A 52 -18.25 -7.04 -4.05
CA MET A 52 -18.07 -8.42 -4.47
C MET A 52 -17.37 -8.51 -5.83
N GLU A 53 -16.39 -9.38 -5.90
CA GLU A 53 -15.77 -9.75 -7.16
C GLU A 53 -16.67 -10.75 -7.90
N GLY A 54 -16.99 -10.46 -9.16
CA GLY A 54 -17.80 -11.31 -10.01
C GLY A 54 -19.28 -10.95 -10.05
N LYS A 55 -19.99 -11.60 -10.95
CA LYS A 55 -21.44 -11.43 -11.11
C LYS A 55 -22.17 -12.27 -10.07
N PRO A 56 -23.28 -11.79 -9.49
CA PRO A 56 -24.16 -12.63 -8.69
C PRO A 56 -24.46 -13.94 -9.40
N GLY A 57 -24.25 -15.08 -8.71
CA GLY A 57 -24.42 -16.40 -9.29
C GLY A 57 -23.26 -16.96 -10.11
N SER A 58 -22.10 -16.27 -10.20
CA SER A 58 -20.90 -16.88 -10.77
C SER A 58 -20.37 -17.97 -9.82
N GLU A 59 -20.00 -19.13 -10.38
CA GLU A 59 -19.41 -20.25 -9.66
C GLU A 59 -17.88 -20.23 -9.68
N ALA A 60 -17.28 -19.05 -9.84
CA ALA A 60 -15.84 -18.93 -9.82
C ALA A 60 -15.31 -19.50 -8.50
N ARG A 61 -14.36 -20.42 -8.59
CA ARG A 61 -13.85 -21.24 -7.49
C ARG A 61 -13.32 -20.45 -6.29
N ASP A 62 -12.86 -19.24 -6.56
CA ASP A 62 -12.23 -18.34 -5.57
C ASP A 62 -13.21 -17.26 -5.08
N GLN A 63 -14.40 -17.21 -5.64
CA GLN A 63 -15.46 -16.32 -5.21
C GLN A 63 -16.39 -17.16 -4.34
N ALA A 64 -16.54 -16.79 -3.10
CA ALA A 64 -17.25 -17.61 -2.13
C ALA A 64 -18.62 -18.00 -2.65
N THR A 65 -19.04 -19.15 -2.20
CA THR A 65 -20.31 -19.81 -2.41
C THR A 65 -21.55 -19.02 -2.03
N HIS A 66 -21.40 -17.74 -1.67
CA HIS A 66 -22.48 -16.89 -1.20
C HIS A 66 -23.01 -16.01 -2.36
N LYS A 67 -24.22 -16.29 -2.76
CA LYS A 67 -24.99 -15.46 -3.70
C LYS A 67 -25.61 -14.30 -2.89
N VAL A 68 -24.85 -13.22 -2.71
CA VAL A 68 -25.38 -12.04 -2.01
C VAL A 68 -25.20 -10.80 -2.88
N ASP A 69 -26.28 -10.07 -3.06
CA ASP A 69 -26.29 -8.80 -3.79
C ASP A 69 -25.83 -7.64 -2.89
N ALA A 70 -25.83 -7.84 -1.57
CA ALA A 70 -25.40 -6.88 -0.58
C ALA A 70 -24.64 -7.55 0.56
N ILE A 71 -23.65 -6.85 1.09
CA ILE A 71 -22.89 -7.30 2.26
C ILE A 71 -23.75 -7.03 3.50
N THR A 72 -24.28 -8.09 4.11
CA THR A 72 -25.14 -8.01 5.28
C THR A 72 -24.59 -8.73 6.51
N GLU A 73 -23.57 -9.58 6.32
CA GLU A 73 -22.93 -10.36 7.38
C GLU A 73 -21.40 -10.25 7.26
N PRO A 74 -20.64 -10.35 8.37
CA PRO A 74 -19.18 -10.28 8.35
C PRO A 74 -18.50 -11.23 7.36
N LYS A 75 -19.04 -12.45 7.20
CA LYS A 75 -18.51 -13.43 6.24
C LYS A 75 -18.59 -12.96 4.77
N HIS A 76 -19.49 -12.03 4.46
CA HIS A 76 -19.61 -11.48 3.10
C HIS A 76 -18.52 -10.47 2.77
N TYR A 77 -17.89 -9.86 3.77
CA TYR A 77 -16.78 -8.90 3.58
C TYR A 77 -15.52 -9.55 2.99
N GLY A 78 -15.51 -10.87 2.86
CA GLY A 78 -14.41 -11.57 2.23
C GLY A 78 -14.52 -11.66 0.71
N LEU A 79 -15.64 -11.23 0.15
CA LEU A 79 -15.94 -11.33 -1.28
C LEU A 79 -15.65 -10.01 -1.99
N HIS A 80 -14.44 -9.49 -1.86
CA HIS A 80 -14.07 -8.21 -2.41
C HIS A 80 -12.99 -8.34 -3.48
N ARG A 81 -13.11 -7.50 -4.48
CA ARG A 81 -12.19 -7.47 -5.61
C ARG A 81 -10.92 -6.71 -5.28
N HIS A 82 -9.92 -6.88 -6.12
CA HIS A 82 -8.76 -6.04 -6.17
C HIS A 82 -9.17 -4.60 -6.44
N PHE A 83 -8.69 -3.68 -5.62
CA PHE A 83 -8.97 -2.27 -5.75
C PHE A 83 -7.67 -1.50 -5.90
N THR A 84 -7.48 -0.89 -7.07
CA THR A 84 -6.21 -0.25 -7.46
C THR A 84 -6.25 1.28 -7.39
N ASP A 85 -7.44 1.85 -7.13
CA ASP A 85 -7.65 3.30 -7.17
C ASP A 85 -7.38 3.99 -5.82
N GLY A 86 -7.06 3.22 -4.80
CA GLY A 86 -6.65 3.73 -3.49
C GLY A 86 -6.05 2.63 -2.63
N SER A 87 -4.93 2.93 -1.99
CA SER A 87 -4.27 2.06 -1.04
C SER A 87 -3.57 2.90 0.03
N SER A 88 -3.30 2.31 1.18
CA SER A 88 -2.54 2.96 2.25
C SER A 88 -1.15 2.38 2.34
N VAL A 89 -0.17 3.26 2.57
CA VAL A 89 1.24 2.89 2.77
C VAL A 89 1.69 3.45 4.11
N LEU A 90 2.36 2.63 4.93
CA LEU A 90 2.98 3.07 6.17
C LEU A 90 4.48 3.25 5.96
N LEU A 91 5.02 4.33 6.48
CA LEU A 91 6.44 4.66 6.43
C LEU A 91 6.96 4.90 7.85
N PHE A 92 8.11 4.30 8.19
CA PHE A 92 8.77 4.51 9.47
C PHE A 92 10.25 4.79 9.26
N GLY A 93 10.80 5.75 9.98
CA GLY A 93 12.23 6.08 9.91
C GLY A 93 12.64 6.77 8.61
N GLY A 94 13.93 6.72 8.27
CA GLY A 94 14.46 7.30 7.03
C GLY A 94 14.19 8.81 6.85
N GLY A 95 14.03 9.56 7.96
CA GLY A 95 13.74 10.99 7.94
C GLY A 95 12.28 11.35 7.70
N VAL A 96 11.34 10.40 7.73
CA VAL A 96 9.90 10.73 7.61
C VAL A 96 9.34 11.28 8.92
N LYS A 97 8.36 12.16 8.81
CA LYS A 97 7.64 12.76 9.94
C LYS A 97 6.87 11.69 10.72
N ARG A 98 6.98 11.75 12.04
CA ARG A 98 6.20 10.88 12.94
C ARG A 98 4.77 11.39 13.08
N GLY A 99 3.80 10.47 13.07
CA GLY A 99 2.39 10.79 13.26
C GLY A 99 1.79 11.70 12.19
N PHE A 100 2.39 11.71 10.99
CA PHE A 100 1.94 12.52 9.87
C PHE A 100 1.08 11.69 8.91
N LEU A 101 -0.08 12.22 8.58
CA LEU A 101 -0.97 11.66 7.58
C LEU A 101 -0.94 12.52 6.32
N TYR A 102 -0.69 11.90 5.17
CA TYR A 102 -0.69 12.55 3.88
C TYR A 102 -1.73 11.93 2.96
N GLY A 103 -2.55 12.78 2.37
CA GLY A 103 -3.63 12.35 1.50
C GLY A 103 -4.88 11.87 2.25
N LYS A 104 -5.96 11.71 1.48
CA LYS A 104 -7.25 11.23 1.97
C LYS A 104 -7.94 10.43 0.88
N THR A 105 -8.57 9.33 1.26
CA THR A 105 -9.51 8.59 0.41
C THR A 105 -10.93 9.05 0.66
N ALA A 106 -11.80 8.91 -0.34
CA ALA A 106 -13.22 9.21 -0.19
C ALA A 106 -13.87 8.27 0.84
N ASP A 107 -14.80 8.81 1.61
CA ASP A 107 -15.60 8.02 2.57
C ASP A 107 -16.71 7.23 1.85
N GLU A 108 -17.04 7.63 0.61
CA GLU A 108 -18.05 7.02 -0.22
C GLU A 108 -17.44 6.52 -1.54
N ARG A 109 -18.18 5.64 -2.23
CA ARG A 109 -17.75 5.15 -3.54
C ARG A 109 -17.59 6.31 -4.53
N PRO A 110 -16.56 6.22 -5.37
CA PRO A 110 -15.69 5.07 -5.69
C PRO A 110 -14.50 4.83 -4.75
N LEU A 111 -14.39 5.42 -3.59
CA LEU A 111 -13.33 5.20 -2.57
C LEU A 111 -11.92 5.59 -3.04
N VAL A 112 -11.82 6.39 -4.07
CA VAL A 112 -10.55 6.86 -4.64
C VAL A 112 -9.86 7.87 -3.75
N ALA A 113 -8.59 8.13 -3.99
CA ALA A 113 -7.89 9.23 -3.35
C ALA A 113 -8.47 10.58 -3.81
N VAL A 114 -8.92 11.42 -2.85
CA VAL A 114 -9.58 12.71 -3.11
C VAL A 114 -8.76 13.91 -2.70
N GLU A 115 -7.77 13.73 -1.81
CA GLU A 115 -6.82 14.76 -1.42
C GLU A 115 -5.41 14.21 -1.56
N ASN A 116 -4.52 15.01 -2.15
CA ASN A 116 -3.10 14.69 -2.32
C ASN A 116 -2.86 13.25 -2.81
N PRO A 117 -3.43 12.85 -3.95
CA PRO A 117 -3.22 11.51 -4.48
C PRO A 117 -1.73 11.28 -4.78
N VAL A 118 -1.23 10.10 -4.42
CA VAL A 118 0.15 9.69 -4.68
C VAL A 118 0.14 8.55 -5.69
N SER A 119 0.78 8.76 -6.83
CA SER A 119 0.96 7.70 -7.81
C SER A 119 2.05 6.70 -7.37
N VAL A 120 2.09 5.52 -7.97
CA VAL A 120 3.16 4.54 -7.73
C VAL A 120 4.52 5.14 -8.11
N GLU A 121 4.58 5.90 -9.18
CA GLU A 121 5.78 6.61 -9.61
C GLU A 121 6.24 7.65 -8.58
N ASP A 122 5.31 8.38 -7.95
CA ASP A 122 5.61 9.36 -6.91
C ASP A 122 6.06 8.68 -5.61
N LEU A 123 5.46 7.53 -5.26
CA LEU A 123 5.92 6.71 -4.14
C LEU A 123 7.36 6.23 -4.37
N HIS A 124 7.67 5.70 -5.55
CA HIS A 124 9.04 5.29 -5.90
C HIS A 124 10.00 6.49 -5.84
N ALA A 125 9.60 7.64 -6.39
CA ALA A 125 10.41 8.86 -6.32
C ALA A 125 10.66 9.28 -4.86
N THR A 126 9.67 9.15 -3.99
CA THR A 126 9.78 9.43 -2.56
C THR A 126 10.79 8.49 -1.88
N ILE A 127 10.69 7.18 -2.16
CA ILE A 127 11.61 6.17 -1.63
C ILE A 127 13.06 6.46 -2.08
N PHE A 128 13.30 6.69 -3.37
CA PHE A 128 14.63 7.01 -3.87
C PHE A 128 15.17 8.31 -3.27
N THR A 129 14.31 9.31 -3.08
CA THR A 129 14.70 10.58 -2.44
C THR A 129 15.12 10.35 -0.98
N ALA A 130 14.40 9.51 -0.23
CA ALA A 130 14.80 9.12 1.13
C ALA A 130 16.18 8.44 1.17
N MET A 131 16.55 7.72 0.10
CA MET A 131 17.88 7.09 -0.07
C MET A 131 18.96 8.06 -0.57
N GLY A 132 18.63 9.33 -0.80
CA GLY A 132 19.55 10.32 -1.39
C GLY A 132 19.78 10.13 -2.89
N ILE A 133 18.93 9.37 -3.56
CA ILE A 133 19.02 9.09 -5.00
C ILE A 133 17.99 9.97 -5.74
N SER A 134 18.44 10.74 -6.72
CA SER A 134 17.51 11.51 -7.55
C SER A 134 16.57 10.59 -8.33
N PRO A 135 15.26 10.84 -8.35
CA PRO A 135 14.32 10.10 -9.20
C PRO A 135 14.69 10.12 -10.68
N LYS A 136 15.46 11.14 -11.11
CA LYS A 136 15.93 11.30 -12.49
C LYS A 136 17.28 10.62 -12.76
N THR A 137 17.86 9.93 -11.76
CA THR A 137 19.11 9.19 -11.96
C THR A 137 18.90 8.13 -13.02
N ALA A 138 19.80 8.08 -13.99
CA ALA A 138 19.76 7.11 -15.08
C ALA A 138 21.12 6.49 -15.31
N TYR A 139 21.14 5.24 -15.71
CA TYR A 139 22.30 4.53 -16.22
C TYR A 139 22.09 4.17 -17.69
N ASN A 140 23.08 4.38 -18.51
CA ASN A 140 23.02 3.98 -19.91
C ASN A 140 23.56 2.56 -20.07
N VAL A 141 22.72 1.64 -20.51
CA VAL A 141 23.06 0.28 -20.87
C VAL A 141 22.76 0.11 -22.36
N GLU A 142 23.76 -0.24 -23.15
CA GLU A 142 23.61 -0.43 -24.61
C GLU A 142 22.93 0.77 -25.30
N LYS A 143 23.30 1.98 -24.91
CA LYS A 143 22.74 3.27 -25.41
C LYS A 143 21.27 3.48 -25.04
N ARG A 144 20.73 2.75 -24.06
CA ARG A 144 19.38 2.97 -23.53
C ARG A 144 19.47 3.47 -22.09
N PRO A 145 18.78 4.55 -21.74
CA PRO A 145 18.72 5.01 -20.37
C PRO A 145 17.78 4.11 -19.54
N PHE A 146 18.24 3.69 -18.37
CA PHE A 146 17.43 3.07 -17.33
C PHE A 146 17.36 4.02 -16.14
N PHE A 147 16.19 4.54 -15.88
CA PHE A 147 15.95 5.49 -14.80
C PHE A 147 15.63 4.78 -13.48
N SER A 148 15.90 5.46 -12.37
CA SER A 148 15.50 4.98 -11.04
C SER A 148 13.98 4.92 -10.85
N THR A 149 13.24 5.80 -11.54
CA THR A 149 11.77 5.74 -11.63
C THR A 149 11.37 5.53 -13.08
N LYS A 150 10.12 5.17 -13.33
CA LYS A 150 9.61 4.96 -14.69
C LYS A 150 9.87 6.20 -15.56
N ASP A 151 10.74 6.03 -16.55
CA ASP A 151 11.15 7.07 -17.50
C ASP A 151 11.65 8.37 -16.85
N GLY A 152 12.16 8.31 -15.62
CA GLY A 152 12.59 9.48 -14.85
C GLY A 152 11.42 10.36 -14.38
N HIS A 153 10.20 9.90 -14.52
CA HIS A 153 9.00 10.54 -13.99
C HIS A 153 8.80 10.20 -12.51
N GLY A 154 7.89 10.86 -11.89
CA GLY A 154 7.60 10.75 -10.46
C GLY A 154 8.11 11.96 -9.71
N LYS A 155 7.25 12.47 -8.85
CA LYS A 155 7.51 13.61 -7.99
C LYS A 155 7.56 13.13 -6.54
N PRO A 156 8.69 13.27 -5.85
CA PRO A 156 8.75 12.86 -4.46
C PRO A 156 7.79 13.70 -3.61
N VAL A 157 7.09 13.06 -2.70
CA VAL A 157 6.22 13.71 -1.72
C VAL A 157 7.11 14.27 -0.61
N MET A 158 7.60 15.49 -0.80
CA MET A 158 8.55 16.13 0.14
C MET A 158 7.92 16.42 1.50
N GLU A 159 6.62 16.58 1.56
CA GLU A 159 5.86 16.87 2.76
C GLU A 159 5.94 15.78 3.83
N VAL A 160 6.25 14.54 3.43
CA VAL A 160 6.40 13.43 4.39
C VAL A 160 7.72 13.46 5.15
N PHE A 161 8.72 14.22 4.68
CA PHE A 161 10.02 14.34 5.33
C PHE A 161 10.04 15.46 6.40
N ALA A 162 10.86 15.23 7.45
CA ALA A 162 11.04 16.16 8.57
C ALA A 162 11.97 17.34 8.19
#